data_846b365b166d3ac4a5add06ac2eaf6ee
#
_entry.id   846b365b166d3ac4a5add06ac2eaf6ee
#
_cell.length_a   1.000
_cell.length_b   1.000
_cell.length_c   1.000
_cell.angle_alpha   90.00
_cell.angle_beta   90.00
_cell.angle_gamma   90.00
#
_symmetry.space_group_name_H-M   'P 1'
#
loop_
_entity.id
_entity.type
_entity.pdbx_description
1 polymer ?
#
loop_
_entity_poly.entity_id
_entity_poly.type
_entity_poly.pdbx_seq_one_letter_code
_entity_poly.pdbx_strand_id
1 'polypeptide(L)'
;MRGDTVGRVVREIKYVVGDATAPEGADPRIIAHVCNDAGGWGKGFVVAVSRRWPGPEAAYRSWYRERATNDFALGAVQLVPVAEDLFVANMIGQRGYRPRLDDPPVRYAAIGTALGTLGGKAFDLGASVHMPRIGCGLAGGRWELVEPLIDEHLVAVTVYDFPPD
;
A
#
# COMPACT_ATOMS: atom_id res chain seq x y z
N MET A 1 16.87 -25.96 19.81
CA MET A 1 16.78 -25.14 19.66
C MET A 1 16.24 -24.40 19.68
N ARG A 2 16.11 -24.19 19.81
CA ARG A 2 15.58 -23.21 19.69
C ARG A 2 16.17 -22.23 19.03
N GLY A 3 17.23 -22.35 18.59
CA GLY A 3 17.94 -21.33 17.88
C GLY A 3 17.14 -20.64 16.86
N ASP A 4 16.25 -21.32 16.29
CA ASP A 4 15.34 -20.74 15.29
C ASP A 4 14.36 -19.75 15.89
N THR A 5 14.18 -19.72 17.22
CA THR A 5 13.35 -18.69 17.84
C THR A 5 14.17 -17.49 18.27
N VAL A 6 15.47 -17.63 18.42
CA VAL A 6 16.36 -16.54 18.80
C VAL A 6 16.54 -15.62 17.58
N GLY A 7 16.22 -14.35 17.74
CA GLY A 7 16.30 -13.39 16.65
C GLY A 7 15.13 -13.44 15.68
N ARG A 8 14.18 -14.33 15.90
CA ARG A 8 13.01 -14.44 15.05
C ARG A 8 12.06 -13.29 15.34
N VAL A 9 11.65 -12.59 14.27
CA VAL A 9 10.71 -11.50 14.39
C VAL A 9 9.30 -12.07 14.38
N VAL A 10 8.54 -11.78 15.45
CA VAL A 10 7.12 -12.12 15.49
C VAL A 10 6.37 -11.05 14.74
N ARG A 11 5.74 -11.44 13.64
CA ARG A 11 4.97 -10.53 12.80
C ARG A 11 3.51 -10.64 13.19
N GLU A 12 2.95 -9.52 13.52
CA GLU A 12 1.56 -9.44 13.92
C GLU A 12 0.91 -8.27 13.20
N ILE A 13 -0.09 -8.58 12.40
CA ILE A 13 -0.87 -7.55 11.71
C ILE A 13 -1.94 -7.07 12.68
N LYS A 14 -1.95 -5.78 12.98
CA LYS A 14 -2.95 -5.18 13.84
C LYS A 14 -4.13 -4.71 13.00
N TYR A 15 -5.34 -5.04 13.42
CA TYR A 15 -6.56 -4.61 12.75
C TYR A 15 -7.31 -3.63 13.64
N VAL A 16 -7.70 -2.49 13.07
CA VAL A 16 -8.44 -1.46 13.79
C VAL A 16 -9.58 -0.92 12.93
N VAL A 17 -10.57 -0.32 13.57
CA VAL A 17 -11.60 0.46 12.88
C VAL A 17 -11.12 1.91 12.89
N GLY A 18 -10.98 2.50 11.72
CA GLY A 18 -10.47 3.86 11.61
C GLY A 18 -10.16 4.24 10.18
N ASP A 19 -9.49 5.37 10.03
CA ASP A 19 -9.13 5.95 8.74
C ASP A 19 -7.62 5.82 8.54
N ALA A 20 -7.20 5.05 7.55
CA ALA A 20 -5.78 4.85 7.26
C ALA A 20 -5.07 6.14 6.84
N THR A 21 -5.81 7.18 6.41
CA THR A 21 -5.20 8.47 6.09
C THR A 21 -4.98 9.34 7.33
N ALA A 22 -5.43 8.85 8.50
CA ALA A 22 -5.12 9.44 9.80
C ALA A 22 -4.52 8.35 10.68
N PRO A 23 -3.34 7.84 10.33
CA PRO A 23 -2.81 6.65 10.98
C PRO A 23 -2.43 6.93 12.43
N GLU A 24 -2.66 5.91 13.27
CA GLU A 24 -2.29 5.99 14.68
C GLU A 24 -0.80 5.72 14.87
N GLY A 25 -0.30 5.94 16.07
CA GLY A 25 1.07 5.61 16.43
C GLY A 25 2.04 6.75 16.19
N ALA A 26 3.31 6.45 16.38
CA ALA A 26 4.37 7.45 16.33
C ALA A 26 5.05 7.47 14.95
N ASP A 27 5.61 8.61 14.59
CA ASP A 27 6.42 8.75 13.38
C ASP A 27 7.75 8.02 13.52
N PRO A 28 8.38 7.58 12.42
CA PRO A 28 7.89 7.75 11.04
C PRO A 28 6.82 6.70 10.69
N ARG A 29 5.91 7.09 9.79
CA ARG A 29 4.80 6.23 9.36
C ARG A 29 4.65 6.30 7.85
N ILE A 30 4.25 5.19 7.25
CA ILE A 30 3.97 5.11 5.82
C ILE A 30 2.51 4.66 5.64
N ILE A 31 1.74 5.41 4.87
CA ILE A 31 0.39 5.01 4.46
C ILE A 31 0.52 4.35 3.10
N ALA A 32 0.19 3.06 3.00
CA ALA A 32 0.34 2.30 1.77
C ALA A 32 -1.01 2.02 1.13
N HIS A 33 -1.08 2.16 -0.19
CA HIS A 33 -2.27 1.81 -0.94
C HIS A 33 -1.91 1.30 -2.33
N VAL A 34 -2.88 0.66 -2.99
CA VAL A 34 -2.67 0.07 -4.31
C VAL A 34 -3.26 0.99 -5.36
N CYS A 35 -2.46 1.26 -6.38
CA CYS A 35 -2.81 2.07 -7.53
C CYS A 35 -2.86 1.19 -8.78
N ASN A 36 -3.57 1.67 -9.82
CA ASN A 36 -3.60 1.01 -11.11
C ASN A 36 -2.39 1.41 -11.98
N ASP A 37 -2.16 0.67 -13.06
CA ASP A 37 -1.08 0.94 -14.01
C ASP A 37 -1.55 1.78 -15.20
N ALA A 38 -2.75 2.36 -15.14
CA ALA A 38 -3.37 3.06 -16.27
C ALA A 38 -3.49 4.57 -16.06
N GLY A 39 -2.93 5.10 -14.99
CA GLY A 39 -2.92 6.54 -14.74
C GLY A 39 -4.20 7.08 -14.11
N GLY A 40 -5.08 6.21 -13.60
CA GLY A 40 -6.36 6.62 -13.00
C GLY A 40 -6.25 6.86 -11.50
N TRP A 41 -6.99 7.86 -11.02
CA TRP A 41 -6.95 8.26 -9.60
C TRP A 41 -8.30 8.82 -9.15
N GLY A 42 -9.41 8.24 -9.58
CA GLY A 42 -10.70 8.90 -9.38
C GLY A 42 -11.62 8.27 -8.34
N LYS A 43 -11.39 7.04 -7.92
CA LYS A 43 -12.32 6.30 -7.07
C LYS A 43 -11.59 5.50 -6.01
N GLY A 44 -12.25 5.25 -4.89
CA GLY A 44 -11.75 4.42 -3.83
C GLY A 44 -10.89 5.19 -2.85
N PHE A 45 -9.91 4.51 -2.28
CA PHE A 45 -9.08 5.07 -1.21
C PHE A 45 -8.31 6.33 -1.64
N VAL A 46 -7.96 6.43 -2.93
CA VAL A 46 -7.26 7.60 -3.45
C VAL A 46 -8.01 8.91 -3.20
N VAL A 47 -9.34 8.86 -3.14
CA VAL A 47 -10.15 10.05 -2.86
C VAL A 47 -9.88 10.54 -1.43
N ALA A 48 -9.79 9.62 -0.48
CA ALA A 48 -9.47 9.97 0.90
C ALA A 48 -8.06 10.54 1.02
N VAL A 49 -7.10 9.99 0.27
CA VAL A 49 -5.73 10.51 0.23
C VAL A 49 -5.73 11.94 -0.29
N SER A 50 -6.42 12.20 -1.42
CA SER A 50 -6.45 13.53 -2.04
C SER A 50 -7.16 14.57 -1.19
N ARG A 51 -8.10 14.17 -0.33
CA ARG A 51 -8.75 15.10 0.60
C ARG A 51 -7.77 15.67 1.61
N ARG A 52 -6.71 14.94 1.93
CA ARG A 52 -5.73 15.40 2.90
C ARG A 52 -4.52 16.03 2.23
N TRP A 53 -4.06 15.47 1.12
CA TRP A 53 -2.81 15.91 0.48
C TRP A 53 -2.92 15.84 -1.05
N PRO A 54 -2.57 16.93 -1.75
CA PRO A 54 -2.54 16.89 -3.21
C PRO A 54 -1.29 16.18 -3.76
N GLY A 55 -0.26 16.03 -2.96
CA GLY A 55 1.04 15.51 -3.41
C GLY A 55 1.03 14.10 -3.99
N PRO A 56 0.40 13.12 -3.32
CA PRO A 56 0.39 11.75 -3.83
C PRO A 56 -0.25 11.61 -5.20
N GLU A 57 -1.36 12.29 -5.47
CA GLU A 57 -1.98 12.25 -6.79
C GLU A 57 -1.08 12.90 -7.84
N ALA A 58 -0.53 14.07 -7.54
CA ALA A 58 0.35 14.78 -8.45
C ALA A 58 1.59 13.94 -8.78
N ALA A 59 2.18 13.31 -7.77
CA ALA A 59 3.34 12.44 -7.95
C ALA A 59 3.01 11.22 -8.80
N TYR A 60 1.86 10.58 -8.53
CA TYR A 60 1.43 9.41 -9.28
C TYR A 60 1.20 9.77 -10.77
N ARG A 61 0.52 10.88 -11.04
CA ARG A 61 0.22 11.27 -12.42
C ARG A 61 1.49 11.65 -13.19
N SER A 62 2.43 12.30 -12.54
CA SER A 62 3.72 12.61 -13.16
C SER A 62 4.51 11.33 -13.45
N TRP A 63 4.54 10.41 -12.50
CA TRP A 63 5.20 9.11 -12.63
C TRP A 63 4.63 8.34 -13.83
N TYR A 64 3.31 8.33 -13.95
CA TYR A 64 2.64 7.67 -15.07
C TYR A 64 2.94 8.36 -16.42
N ARG A 65 2.87 9.69 -16.46
CA ARG A 65 3.14 10.43 -17.70
C ARG A 65 4.53 10.16 -18.24
N GLU A 66 5.50 10.03 -17.35
CA GLU A 66 6.90 9.87 -17.74
C GLU A 66 7.36 8.42 -17.67
N ARG A 67 6.42 7.48 -17.73
CA ARG A 67 6.71 6.05 -17.55
C ARG A 67 7.65 5.46 -18.59
N ALA A 68 7.83 6.12 -19.73
CA ALA A 68 8.76 5.65 -20.74
C ALA A 68 10.21 5.71 -20.26
N THR A 69 10.51 6.54 -19.27
CA THR A 69 11.87 6.78 -18.80
C THR A 69 12.05 6.60 -17.29
N ASN A 70 11.08 5.99 -16.61
CA ASN A 70 11.18 5.73 -15.18
C ASN A 70 10.76 4.30 -14.85
N ASP A 71 10.60 3.98 -13.58
CA ASP A 71 10.31 2.63 -13.11
C ASP A 71 8.82 2.31 -12.99
N PHE A 72 7.93 3.17 -13.49
CA PHE A 72 6.49 2.94 -13.38
C PHE A 72 6.11 1.63 -14.07
N ALA A 73 5.62 0.67 -13.30
CA ALA A 73 5.20 -0.64 -13.78
C ALA A 73 4.51 -1.38 -12.65
N LEU A 74 3.82 -2.46 -12.99
CA LEU A 74 3.26 -3.37 -11.97
C LEU A 74 4.38 -3.82 -11.02
N GLY A 75 4.14 -3.67 -9.72
CA GLY A 75 5.09 -4.02 -8.67
C GLY A 75 5.95 -2.87 -8.19
N ALA A 76 5.93 -1.72 -8.86
CA ALA A 76 6.74 -0.56 -8.47
C ALA A 76 6.10 0.19 -7.30
N VAL A 77 6.94 0.90 -6.55
CA VAL A 77 6.54 1.68 -5.38
C VAL A 77 7.11 3.09 -5.50
N GLN A 78 6.25 4.08 -5.25
CA GLN A 78 6.66 5.48 -5.18
C GLN A 78 6.36 5.97 -3.76
N LEU A 79 7.37 6.45 -3.07
CA LEU A 79 7.22 6.96 -1.71
C LEU A 79 7.15 8.48 -1.75
N VAL A 80 6.03 9.03 -1.29
CA VAL A 80 5.75 10.48 -1.38
C VAL A 80 5.66 11.07 0.02
N PRO A 81 6.57 11.97 0.41
CA PRO A 81 6.45 12.64 1.71
C PRO A 81 5.27 13.60 1.70
N VAL A 82 4.43 13.53 2.72
CA VAL A 82 3.25 14.41 2.87
C VAL A 82 3.34 15.30 4.11
N ALA A 83 4.18 14.94 5.06
CA ALA A 83 4.48 15.73 6.24
C ALA A 83 5.85 15.27 6.74
N GLU A 84 6.36 15.89 7.80
CA GLU A 84 7.60 15.43 8.40
C GLU A 84 7.38 14.00 8.93
N ASP A 85 8.23 13.08 8.49
CA ASP A 85 8.20 11.67 8.88
C ASP A 85 6.86 10.96 8.61
N LEU A 86 6.08 11.45 7.64
CA LEU A 86 4.86 10.81 7.19
C LEU A 86 4.86 10.73 5.66
N PHE A 87 4.66 9.53 5.14
CA PHE A 87 4.76 9.25 3.71
C PHE A 87 3.53 8.52 3.21
N VAL A 88 3.22 8.70 1.93
CA VAL A 88 2.25 7.86 1.23
C VAL A 88 3.01 7.03 0.21
N ALA A 89 2.80 5.71 0.24
CA ALA A 89 3.38 4.79 -0.73
C ALA A 89 2.33 4.47 -1.80
N ASN A 90 2.58 4.93 -3.01
CA ASN A 90 1.79 4.57 -4.18
C ASN A 90 2.37 3.27 -4.75
N MET A 91 1.64 2.17 -4.61
CA MET A 91 2.09 0.85 -5.08
C MET A 91 1.29 0.44 -6.31
N ILE A 92 1.95 0.08 -7.40
CA ILE A 92 1.25 -0.35 -8.61
C ILE A 92 0.93 -1.84 -8.49
N GLY A 93 -0.31 -2.14 -8.09
CA GLY A 93 -0.73 -3.50 -7.79
C GLY A 93 -1.95 -3.98 -8.56
N GLN A 94 -2.46 -3.18 -9.53
CA GLN A 94 -3.59 -3.61 -10.35
C GLN A 94 -3.40 -3.17 -11.79
N ARG A 95 -3.95 -3.97 -12.69
CA ARG A 95 -3.92 -3.70 -14.12
C ARG A 95 -5.23 -3.07 -14.53
N GLY A 96 -5.14 -1.81 -14.99
CA GLY A 96 -6.32 -1.04 -15.31
C GLY A 96 -7.15 -0.73 -14.08
N TYR A 97 -8.36 -0.23 -14.28
CA TYR A 97 -9.24 0.15 -13.16
C TYR A 97 -10.71 -0.22 -13.38
N ARG A 98 -11.01 -0.95 -14.46
CA ARG A 98 -12.38 -1.38 -14.74
C ARG A 98 -12.68 -2.70 -14.05
N PRO A 99 -13.71 -2.76 -13.21
CA PRO A 99 -14.09 -4.03 -12.57
C PRO A 99 -14.52 -5.06 -13.62
N ARG A 100 -14.01 -6.28 -13.51
CA ARG A 100 -14.38 -7.40 -14.38
C ARG A 100 -14.49 -8.65 -13.52
N LEU A 101 -15.58 -9.40 -13.72
CA LEU A 101 -15.81 -10.61 -12.95
C LEU A 101 -14.84 -11.73 -13.32
N ASP A 102 -14.51 -11.83 -14.62
CA ASP A 102 -13.64 -12.90 -15.13
C ASP A 102 -12.15 -12.56 -15.03
N ASP A 103 -11.84 -11.29 -14.87
CA ASP A 103 -10.44 -10.84 -14.76
C ASP A 103 -10.39 -9.56 -13.94
N PRO A 104 -10.49 -9.66 -12.59
CA PRO A 104 -10.42 -8.47 -11.75
C PRO A 104 -9.09 -7.74 -11.93
N PRO A 105 -9.05 -6.42 -11.73
CA PRO A 105 -7.81 -5.65 -11.91
C PRO A 105 -6.66 -6.06 -11.00
N VAL A 106 -6.93 -6.61 -9.82
CA VAL A 106 -5.91 -6.96 -8.84
C VAL A 106 -4.85 -7.89 -9.42
N ARG A 107 -3.58 -7.62 -9.09
CA ARG A 107 -2.45 -8.47 -9.50
C ARG A 107 -1.63 -8.83 -8.27
N TYR A 108 -1.86 -10.03 -7.73
CA TYR A 108 -1.25 -10.46 -6.47
C TYR A 108 0.27 -10.50 -6.55
N ALA A 109 0.82 -10.96 -7.67
CA ALA A 109 2.27 -11.00 -7.84
C ALA A 109 2.87 -9.60 -7.78
N ALA A 110 2.19 -8.61 -8.37
CA ALA A 110 2.63 -7.22 -8.32
C ALA A 110 2.54 -6.66 -6.90
N ILE A 111 1.45 -6.98 -6.18
CA ILE A 111 1.32 -6.56 -4.78
C ILE A 111 2.45 -7.16 -3.95
N GLY A 112 2.77 -8.44 -4.16
CA GLY A 112 3.88 -9.08 -3.43
C GLY A 112 5.21 -8.40 -3.70
N THR A 113 5.51 -8.09 -4.96
CA THR A 113 6.74 -7.38 -5.33
C THR A 113 6.79 -6.00 -4.68
N ALA A 114 5.68 -5.26 -4.75
CA ALA A 114 5.60 -3.93 -4.16
C ALA A 114 5.79 -3.98 -2.63
N LEU A 115 5.16 -4.94 -1.97
CA LEU A 115 5.29 -5.09 -0.52
C LEU A 115 6.72 -5.42 -0.11
N GLY A 116 7.45 -6.21 -0.91
CA GLY A 116 8.85 -6.48 -0.67
C GLY A 116 9.69 -5.20 -0.71
N THR A 117 9.48 -4.37 -1.72
CA THR A 117 10.15 -3.08 -1.84
C THR A 117 9.77 -2.15 -0.68
N LEU A 118 8.47 -2.10 -0.36
CA LEU A 118 7.98 -1.28 0.73
C LEU A 118 8.59 -1.71 2.07
N GLY A 119 8.69 -3.03 2.29
CA GLY A 119 9.30 -3.56 3.50
C GLY A 119 10.73 -3.08 3.70
N GLY A 120 11.52 -3.07 2.62
CA GLY A 120 12.89 -2.54 2.67
C GLY A 120 12.93 -1.05 3.00
N LYS A 121 12.05 -0.26 2.38
CA LYS A 121 11.97 1.17 2.64
C LYS A 121 11.53 1.47 4.07
N ALA A 122 10.54 0.73 4.57
CA ALA A 122 10.06 0.87 5.94
C ALA A 122 11.15 0.53 6.94
N PHE A 123 11.89 -0.54 6.68
CA PHE A 123 13.01 -0.93 7.54
C PHE A 123 14.06 0.18 7.60
N ASP A 124 14.46 0.71 6.45
CA ASP A 124 15.48 1.76 6.38
C ASP A 124 15.04 3.04 7.11
N LEU A 125 13.76 3.36 7.06
CA LEU A 125 13.22 4.54 7.74
C LEU A 125 12.87 4.29 9.20
N GLY A 126 12.82 3.04 9.63
CA GLY A 126 12.29 2.69 10.94
C GLY A 126 10.79 2.97 11.05
N ALA A 127 10.07 2.86 9.94
CA ALA A 127 8.68 3.29 9.85
C ALA A 127 7.70 2.13 10.03
N SER A 128 6.57 2.41 10.67
CA SER A 128 5.43 1.51 10.66
C SER A 128 4.62 1.75 9.38
N VAL A 129 3.85 0.73 8.97
CA VAL A 129 3.06 0.78 7.73
C VAL A 129 1.59 0.69 8.07
N HIS A 130 0.80 1.54 7.45
CA HIS A 130 -0.63 1.67 7.71
C HIS A 130 -1.37 1.59 6.38
N MET A 131 -2.45 0.83 6.32
CA MET A 131 -3.14 0.61 5.05
C MET A 131 -4.60 0.25 5.24
N PRO A 132 -5.45 0.55 4.24
CA PRO A 132 -6.76 -0.08 4.17
C PRO A 132 -6.56 -1.54 3.73
N ARG A 133 -7.64 -2.29 3.49
CA ARG A 133 -7.52 -3.63 2.89
C ARG A 133 -7.15 -3.48 1.42
N ILE A 134 -5.85 -3.36 1.19
CA ILE A 134 -5.32 -3.06 -0.15
C ILE A 134 -5.74 -4.11 -1.17
N GLY A 135 -6.06 -3.65 -2.39
CA GLY A 135 -6.41 -4.54 -3.48
C GLY A 135 -7.79 -5.18 -3.40
N CYS A 136 -8.55 -4.95 -2.33
CA CYS A 136 -9.79 -5.68 -2.06
C CYS A 136 -11.07 -4.87 -2.32
N GLY A 137 -10.93 -3.60 -2.68
CA GLY A 137 -12.08 -2.78 -3.06
C GLY A 137 -12.40 -2.95 -4.55
N LEU A 138 -12.28 -1.87 -5.30
CA LEU A 138 -12.57 -1.86 -6.73
C LEU A 138 -11.67 -2.79 -7.53
N ALA A 139 -10.47 -3.11 -7.03
CA ALA A 139 -9.55 -4.02 -7.70
C ALA A 139 -10.03 -5.49 -7.65
N GLY A 140 -11.00 -5.80 -6.80
CA GLY A 140 -11.63 -7.11 -6.76
C GLY A 140 -10.82 -8.20 -6.08
N GLY A 141 -9.84 -7.84 -5.26
CA GLY A 141 -9.01 -8.82 -4.59
C GLY A 141 -9.68 -9.46 -3.39
N ARG A 142 -9.11 -10.59 -2.98
CA ARG A 142 -9.55 -11.36 -1.81
C ARG A 142 -8.52 -11.20 -0.70
N TRP A 143 -8.98 -10.79 0.48
CA TRP A 143 -8.08 -10.51 1.60
C TRP A 143 -7.24 -11.73 2.01
N GLU A 144 -7.81 -12.93 1.94
CA GLU A 144 -7.09 -14.15 2.27
C GLU A 144 -5.90 -14.43 1.35
N LEU A 145 -5.83 -13.75 0.19
CA LEU A 145 -4.69 -13.86 -0.73
C LEU A 145 -3.71 -12.71 -0.56
N VAL A 146 -4.16 -11.58 -0.02
CA VAL A 146 -3.33 -10.40 0.21
C VAL A 146 -2.61 -10.47 1.57
N GLU A 147 -3.35 -10.89 2.60
CA GLU A 147 -2.81 -10.92 3.97
C GLU A 147 -1.48 -11.70 4.09
N PRO A 148 -1.34 -12.88 3.49
CA PRO A 148 -0.07 -13.61 3.58
C PRO A 148 1.10 -12.86 2.93
N LEU A 149 0.84 -12.06 1.90
CA LEU A 149 1.88 -11.25 1.26
C LEU A 149 2.36 -10.14 2.19
N ILE A 150 1.44 -9.54 2.92
CA ILE A 150 1.77 -8.52 3.93
C ILE A 150 2.61 -9.15 5.04
N ASP A 151 2.17 -10.30 5.54
CA ASP A 151 2.87 -11.01 6.62
C ASP A 151 4.28 -11.40 6.20
N GLU A 152 4.47 -11.75 4.94
CA GLU A 152 5.78 -12.16 4.43
C GLU A 152 6.78 -11.00 4.39
N HIS A 153 6.33 -9.78 4.08
CA HIS A 153 7.21 -8.67 3.75
C HIS A 153 7.28 -7.54 4.77
N LEU A 154 6.28 -7.41 5.63
CA LEU A 154 6.18 -6.27 6.54
C LEU A 154 6.22 -6.73 8.00
N VAL A 155 6.73 -5.87 8.87
CA VAL A 155 6.89 -6.18 10.29
C VAL A 155 5.87 -5.44 11.14
N ALA A 156 5.82 -4.13 11.05
CA ALA A 156 4.93 -3.31 11.87
C ALA A 156 3.80 -2.76 10.99
N VAL A 157 2.66 -3.45 10.98
CA VAL A 157 1.55 -3.12 10.08
C VAL A 157 0.25 -2.96 10.85
N THR A 158 -0.51 -1.92 10.50
CA THR A 158 -1.88 -1.74 10.96
C THR A 158 -2.79 -1.66 9.73
N VAL A 159 -3.83 -2.47 9.73
CA VAL A 159 -4.86 -2.49 8.70
C VAL A 159 -6.11 -1.81 9.26
N TYR A 160 -6.64 -0.87 8.50
CA TYR A 160 -7.75 -0.01 8.93
C TYR A 160 -9.01 -0.36 8.16
N ASP A 161 -10.07 -0.72 8.90
CA ASP A 161 -11.41 -0.85 8.34
C ASP A 161 -12.16 0.44 8.64
N PHE A 162 -12.77 1.04 7.63
CA PHE A 162 -13.56 2.25 7.85
C PHE A 162 -14.74 1.94 8.77
N PRO A 163 -15.12 2.87 9.65
CA PRO A 163 -16.32 2.69 10.46
C PRO A 163 -17.54 2.62 9.56
N PRO A 164 -18.55 1.79 9.90
CA PRO A 164 -19.80 1.78 9.15
C PRO A 164 -20.49 3.12 9.24
N ASP A 165 -21.21 3.51 8.18
CA ASP A 165 -21.98 4.76 8.13
C ASP A 165 -23.17 4.75 9.09
#